data_9615fd193ca1215ba18f903bf30e1ec6
#
_entry.id   9615fd193ca1215ba18f903bf30e1ec6
#
_cell.length_a   1.000
_cell.length_b   1.000
_cell.length_c   1.000
_cell.angle_alpha   90.00
_cell.angle_beta   90.00
_cell.angle_gamma   90.00
#
_symmetry.space_group_name_H-M   'P 1'
#
loop_
_entity.id
_entity.type
_entity.pdbx_description
1 polymer ?
#
loop_
_entity_poly.entity_id
_entity_poly.type
_entity_poly.pdbx_seq_one_letter_code
_entity_poly.pdbx_strand_id
1 'polypeptide(L)' 'MTFREAATVFADPLARIYDDPDHSDDEQRFLLVGHSFEGRVLLVVHAENRDMIRIISARRAKPSEREEYDA' A
#
# COMPACT_ATOMS: atom_id res chain seq x y z
N MET A 1 -2.68 1.37 -14.17
CA MET A 1 -3.17 0.92 -12.85
C MET A 1 -4.22 1.87 -12.32
N THR A 2 -5.28 1.34 -11.73
CA THR A 2 -6.39 2.16 -11.25
C THR A 2 -6.41 2.19 -9.73
N PHE A 3 -7.03 3.21 -9.16
CA PHE A 3 -7.26 3.25 -7.71
C PHE A 3 -8.14 2.10 -7.25
N ARG A 4 -9.02 1.62 -8.11
CA ARG A 4 -9.84 0.46 -7.79
C ARG A 4 -8.98 -0.77 -7.54
N GLU A 5 -7.99 -1.02 -8.40
CA GLU A 5 -7.08 -2.13 -8.19
C GLU A 5 -6.25 -1.92 -6.93
N ALA A 6 -5.75 -0.70 -6.71
CA ALA A 6 -4.98 -0.40 -5.52
C ALA A 6 -5.79 -0.66 -4.24
N ALA A 7 -7.07 -0.32 -4.26
CA ALA A 7 -7.94 -0.54 -3.12
C ALA A 7 -8.07 -2.02 -2.76
N THR A 8 -7.97 -2.92 -3.75
CA THR A 8 -8.12 -4.36 -3.48
C THR A 8 -6.95 -4.93 -2.67
N VAL A 9 -5.81 -4.24 -2.64
CA VAL A 9 -4.67 -4.68 -1.83
C VAL A 9 -5.03 -4.68 -0.34
N PHE A 10 -5.93 -3.80 0.09
CA PHE A 10 -6.38 -3.77 1.49
C PHE A 10 -7.13 -5.04 1.88
N ALA A 11 -7.61 -5.80 0.91
CA ALA A 11 -8.31 -7.07 1.17
C ALA A 11 -7.35 -8.27 1.20
N ASP A 12 -6.08 -8.07 0.88
CA ASP A 12 -5.10 -9.15 0.94
C ASP A 12 -4.74 -9.42 2.40
N PRO A 13 -5.08 -10.61 2.94
CA PRO A 13 -4.79 -10.90 4.35
C PRO A 13 -3.30 -11.00 4.65
N LEU A 14 -2.46 -11.14 3.63
CA LEU A 14 -1.01 -11.23 3.81
C LEU A 14 -0.32 -9.90 3.52
N ALA A 15 -1.06 -8.85 3.23
CA ALA A 15 -0.46 -7.54 2.96
C ALA A 15 0.32 -7.05 4.18
N ARG A 16 1.43 -6.38 3.93
CA ARG A 16 2.27 -5.82 4.97
C ARG A 16 2.20 -4.30 4.94
N ILE A 17 2.15 -3.71 6.11
CA ILE A 17 2.04 -2.27 6.26
C ILE A 17 3.28 -1.72 6.95
N TYR A 18 3.79 -0.62 6.44
CA TYR A 18 4.98 0.05 6.97
C TYR A 18 4.69 1.54 7.12
N ASP A 19 5.38 2.18 8.06
CA ASP A 19 5.34 3.63 8.16
C ASP A 19 6.06 4.23 6.96
N ASP A 20 5.50 5.31 6.40
CA ASP A 20 6.17 6.04 5.34
C ASP A 20 7.18 7.00 5.98
N PRO A 21 8.49 6.84 5.72
CA PRO A 21 9.50 7.71 6.35
C PRO A 21 9.43 9.15 5.87
N ASP A 22 8.76 9.38 4.74
CA ASP A 22 8.65 10.73 4.16
C ASP A 22 7.32 11.40 4.50
N HIS A 23 6.59 10.88 5.49
CA HIS A 23 5.29 11.45 5.83
C HIS A 23 5.43 12.87 6.40
N SER A 24 4.40 13.68 6.14
CA SER A 24 4.34 15.01 6.71
C SER A 24 3.75 14.95 8.12
N ASP A 25 3.96 16.03 8.90
CA ASP A 25 3.46 16.08 10.26
C ASP A 25 1.93 16.17 10.35
N ASP A 26 1.27 16.51 9.25
CA ASP A 26 -0.16 16.80 9.25
C ASP A 26 -1.03 15.55 9.15
N GLU A 27 -0.49 14.46 8.62
CA GLU A 27 -1.26 13.21 8.53
C GLU A 27 -0.31 12.03 8.51
N GLN A 28 -0.81 10.91 8.99
CA GLN A 28 -0.02 9.68 9.00
C GLN A 28 -0.11 9.01 7.65
N ARG A 29 1.04 8.67 7.10
CA ARG A 29 1.15 7.95 5.84
C ARG A 29 1.74 6.58 6.06
N PHE A 30 1.27 5.65 5.26
CA PHE A 30 1.70 4.26 5.35
C PHE A 30 1.98 3.72 3.97
N LEU A 31 2.85 2.72 3.93
CA LEU A 31 3.13 1.94 2.72
C LEU A 31 2.50 0.57 2.91
N LEU A 32 1.69 0.16 1.97
CA LEU A 32 1.02 -1.14 2.01
C LEU A 32 1.51 -1.95 0.82
N VAL A 33 2.08 -3.13 1.07
CA VAL A 33 2.57 -4.03 0.03
C VAL A 33 1.73 -5.30 0.07
N GLY A 34 1.15 -5.66 -1.05
CA GLY A 34 0.33 -6.85 -1.12
C GLY A 34 -0.15 -7.13 -2.53
N HIS A 35 -0.90 -8.21 -2.68
CA HIS A 35 -1.47 -8.60 -3.96
C HIS A 35 -2.77 -7.87 -4.22
N SER A 36 -2.92 -7.34 -5.43
CA SER A 36 -4.21 -6.85 -5.90
C SER A 36 -5.05 -8.05 -6.35
N PHE A 37 -6.34 -7.81 -6.60
CA PHE A 37 -7.21 -8.88 -7.08
C PHE A 37 -6.80 -9.37 -8.48
N GLU A 38 -5.96 -8.64 -9.18
CA GLU A 38 -5.41 -9.09 -10.46
C GLU A 38 -4.12 -9.88 -10.29
N GLY A 39 -3.70 -10.15 -9.07
CA GLY A 39 -2.54 -10.98 -8.79
C GLY A 39 -1.21 -10.26 -8.91
N ARG A 40 -1.21 -8.94 -8.95
CA ARG A 40 0.01 -8.15 -9.01
C ARG A 40 0.38 -7.66 -7.63
N VAL A 41 1.67 -7.70 -7.30
CA VAL A 41 2.14 -7.14 -6.03
C VAL A 41 2.33 -5.64 -6.21
N LEU A 42 1.62 -4.87 -5.42
CA LEU A 42 1.60 -3.41 -5.51
C LEU A 42 2.14 -2.79 -4.23
N LEU A 43 2.73 -1.62 -4.39
CA LEU A 43 3.01 -0.72 -3.27
C LEU A 43 1.98 0.38 -3.32
N VAL A 44 1.19 0.50 -2.26
CA VAL A 44 0.14 1.52 -2.15
C VAL A 44 0.54 2.48 -1.04
N VAL A 45 0.65 3.77 -1.38
CA VAL A 45 0.88 4.82 -0.40
C VAL A 45 -0.49 5.37 -0.02
N HIS A 46 -0.80 5.32 1.27
CA HIS A 46 -2.09 5.83 1.74
C HIS A 46 -1.91 6.63 3.02
N ALA A 47 -2.86 7.52 3.26
CA ALA A 47 -2.94 8.30 4.48
C ALA A 47 -4.15 7.85 5.28
N GLU A 48 -4.02 7.85 6.60
CA GLU A 48 -5.13 7.54 7.48
C GLU A 48 -5.41 8.74 8.36
N ASN A 49 -6.66 9.14 8.40
CA ASN A 49 -7.10 10.24 9.23
C ASN A 49 -8.44 9.87 9.85
N ARG A 50 -8.46 9.63 11.15
CA ARG A 50 -9.62 9.13 11.88
C ARG A 50 -10.08 7.81 11.27
N ASP A 51 -11.28 7.78 10.71
CA ASP A 51 -11.84 6.56 10.14
C ASP A 51 -11.72 6.50 8.63
N MET A 52 -10.95 7.42 8.04
CA MET A 52 -10.85 7.51 6.59
C MET A 52 -9.46 7.09 6.10
N ILE A 53 -9.45 6.34 5.01
CA ILE A 53 -8.22 5.97 4.31
C ILE A 53 -8.26 6.65 2.95
N ARG A 54 -7.17 7.33 2.61
CA ARG A 54 -7.06 8.00 1.32
C ARG A 54 -5.83 7.47 0.59
N ILE A 55 -6.05 6.88 -0.58
CA ILE A 55 -4.94 6.40 -1.41
C ILE A 55 -4.29 7.59 -2.08
N ILE A 56 -2.98 7.73 -1.87
CA ILE A 56 -2.19 8.83 -2.43
C ILE A 56 -1.59 8.40 -3.76
N SER A 57 -1.00 7.21 -3.80
CA SER A 57 -0.41 6.69 -5.02
C SER A 57 -0.32 5.18 -4.95
N ALA A 58 -0.13 4.56 -6.10
CA ALA A 58 0.04 3.12 -6.17
C ALA A 58 0.92 2.81 -7.38
N ARG A 59 1.77 1.79 -7.25
CA ARG A 59 2.61 1.31 -8.32
C ARG A 59 2.96 -0.14 -8.09
N ARG A 60 3.49 -0.80 -9.09
CA ARG A 60 3.99 -2.16 -8.89
C ARG A 60 5.16 -2.12 -7.92
N ALA A 61 5.21 -3.11 -7.05
CA ALA A 61 6.31 -3.26 -6.11
C ALA A 61 7.60 -3.57 -6.85
N LYS A 62 8.69 -2.98 -6.40
CA LYS A 62 10.02 -3.33 -6.89
C LYS A 62 10.44 -4.68 -6.33
N PRO A 63 11.42 -5.37 -6.98
CA PRO A 63 11.86 -6.67 -6.48
C PRO A 63 12.24 -6.67 -5.00
N SER A 64 12.92 -5.62 -4.51
CA SER A 64 13.30 -5.53 -3.11
C SER A 64 12.08 -5.43 -2.19
N GLU A 65 11.03 -4.76 -2.64
CA GLU A 65 9.80 -4.63 -1.88
C GLU A 65 9.02 -5.93 -1.85
N ARG A 66 9.04 -6.65 -2.98
CA ARG A 66 8.39 -7.96 -3.06
C ARG A 66 9.06 -8.98 -2.17
N GLU A 67 10.39 -8.92 -2.06
CA GLU A 67 11.13 -9.84 -1.19
C GLU A 67 10.63 -9.76 0.23
N GLU A 68 10.41 -8.57 0.75
CA GLU A 68 9.89 -8.41 2.10
C GLU A 68 8.49 -8.97 2.25
N TYR A 69 7.67 -8.80 1.22
CA TYR A 69 6.32 -9.32 1.24
C TYR A 69 6.31 -10.85 1.20
N ASP A 70 7.19 -11.42 0.39
CA ASP A 70 7.26 -12.87 0.20
C ASP A 70 8.05 -13.58 1.30
N ALA A 71 8.68 -12.84 2.17
CA ALA A 71 9.53 -13.40 3.23
C ALA A 71 8.74 -14.11 4.32
#